data_a8f1633e5c4950238df6612ac222d8e0
#
_entry.id   a8f1633e5c4950238df6612ac222d8e0
#
_cell.length_a   1.000
_cell.length_b   1.000
_cell.length_c   1.000
_cell.angle_alpha   90.00
_cell.angle_beta   90.00
_cell.angle_gamma   90.00
#
_symmetry.space_group_name_H-M   'P 1'
#
loop_
_entity.id
_entity.type
_entity.pdbx_description
1 polymer ?
#
loop_
_entity_poly.entity_id
_entity_poly.type
_entity_poly.pdbx_seq_one_letter_code
_entity_poly.pdbx_strand_id
1 'polypeptide(L)'
;KDLCVSLTAADHLTMPERIDNVIQVKLPAAAKAAYDKFERELLLEIKPQEIVASNAAVLTGKLLQLANGAVYDEAGIPRWIHDEKLDALGEILELNEGKPVLVFYSYKHDLCRVKQRFGGRQLDRPEDVKDWNAGKIPLLLCHPASAGHGLNLQGGGNIIVWFGLPWSLELYQQANARL
;
A
#
# COMPACT_ATOMS: atom_id res chain seq x y z
N LYS A 1 -26.09 -32.32 -0.70
CA LYS A 1 -24.87 -32.90 -1.31
C LYS A 1 -23.91 -31.75 -1.48
N ASP A 2 -22.90 -31.66 -0.59
CA ASP A 2 -21.87 -30.63 -0.62
C ASP A 2 -20.95 -30.92 -1.80
N LEU A 3 -21.06 -30.07 -2.83
CA LEU A 3 -20.25 -30.14 -4.05
C LEU A 3 -18.92 -29.39 -3.92
N CYS A 4 -18.65 -28.76 -2.76
CA CYS A 4 -17.44 -27.99 -2.51
C CYS A 4 -16.75 -28.50 -1.25
N VAL A 5 -15.43 -28.76 -1.36
CA VAL A 5 -14.54 -28.97 -0.22
C VAL A 5 -13.72 -27.69 -0.08
N SER A 6 -13.82 -27.04 1.09
CA SER A 6 -12.97 -25.90 1.44
C SER A 6 -11.80 -26.43 2.27
N LEU A 7 -10.59 -26.25 1.75
CA LEU A 7 -9.34 -26.58 2.45
C LEU A 7 -8.60 -25.27 2.74
N THR A 8 -8.26 -25.03 4.01
CA THR A 8 -7.41 -23.90 4.37
C THR A 8 -5.97 -24.36 4.55
N ALA A 9 -5.00 -23.47 4.30
CA ALA A 9 -3.59 -23.79 4.51
C ALA A 9 -3.31 -24.17 5.97
N ALA A 10 -4.04 -23.57 6.91
CA ALA A 10 -3.93 -23.86 8.33
C ALA A 10 -4.32 -25.30 8.71
N ASP A 11 -5.18 -25.95 7.92
CA ASP A 11 -5.64 -27.32 8.19
C ASP A 11 -4.57 -28.38 7.82
N HIS A 12 -3.58 -28.00 6.99
CA HIS A 12 -2.64 -28.97 6.38
C HIS A 12 -1.17 -28.57 6.49
N LEU A 13 -0.85 -27.32 6.84
CA LEU A 13 0.51 -26.81 6.91
C LEU A 13 0.77 -26.18 8.27
N THR A 14 1.91 -26.53 8.87
CA THR A 14 2.43 -25.84 10.06
C THR A 14 3.10 -24.56 9.56
N MET A 15 2.31 -23.49 9.43
CA MET A 15 2.83 -22.18 9.04
C MET A 15 3.12 -21.34 10.29
N PRO A 16 4.17 -20.49 10.27
CA PRO A 16 4.37 -19.51 11.33
C PRO A 16 3.17 -18.56 11.39
N GLU A 17 2.85 -18.12 12.60
CA GLU A 17 1.75 -17.18 12.83
C GLU A 17 2.03 -15.83 12.15
N ARG A 18 1.03 -15.31 11.44
CA ARG A 18 1.08 -13.97 10.89
C ARG A 18 0.88 -12.94 11.99
N ILE A 19 1.82 -12.01 12.11
CA ILE A 19 1.76 -10.91 13.08
C ILE A 19 1.40 -9.62 12.33
N ASP A 20 0.26 -9.04 12.67
CA ASP A 20 -0.20 -7.77 12.10
C ASP A 20 0.11 -6.62 13.06
N ASN A 21 1.00 -5.71 12.65
CA ASN A 21 1.35 -4.50 13.40
C ASN A 21 0.75 -3.27 12.73
N VAL A 22 -0.05 -2.51 13.48
CA VAL A 22 -0.61 -1.24 13.02
C VAL A 22 0.26 -0.08 13.51
N ILE A 23 0.94 0.60 12.59
CA ILE A 23 1.74 1.79 12.88
C ILE A 23 0.87 3.03 12.66
N GLN A 24 0.60 3.75 13.73
CA GLN A 24 -0.15 5.00 13.68
C GLN A 24 0.76 6.16 13.32
N VAL A 25 0.59 6.70 12.11
CA VAL A 25 1.30 7.89 11.64
C VAL A 25 0.46 9.12 11.92
N LYS A 26 0.97 10.04 12.75
CA LYS A 26 0.28 11.29 13.08
C LYS A 26 0.71 12.37 12.11
N LEU A 27 -0.26 13.05 11.52
CA LEU A 27 0.02 14.22 10.69
C LEU A 27 0.48 15.40 11.57
N PRO A 28 1.54 16.13 11.17
CA PRO A 28 1.92 17.37 11.82
C PRO A 28 0.81 18.43 11.66
N ALA A 29 0.78 19.42 12.54
CA ALA A 29 -0.31 20.39 12.61
C ALA A 29 -0.61 21.06 11.25
N ALA A 30 0.42 21.42 10.50
CA ALA A 30 0.27 22.03 9.17
C ALA A 30 -0.36 21.08 8.15
N ALA A 31 0.10 19.82 8.09
CA ALA A 31 -0.45 18.81 7.19
C ALA A 31 -1.88 18.41 7.60
N LYS A 32 -2.15 18.34 8.91
CA LYS A 32 -3.50 18.11 9.42
C LYS A 32 -4.45 19.25 9.05
N ALA A 33 -4.03 20.50 9.22
CA ALA A 33 -4.83 21.65 8.82
C ALA A 33 -5.14 21.65 7.31
N ALA A 34 -4.16 21.28 6.47
CA ALA A 34 -4.35 21.11 5.04
C ALA A 34 -5.35 19.98 4.73
N TYR A 35 -5.25 18.86 5.43
CA TYR A 35 -6.19 17.74 5.31
C TYR A 35 -7.61 18.16 5.68
N ASP A 36 -7.79 18.76 6.85
CA ASP A 36 -9.10 19.20 7.36
C ASP A 36 -9.74 20.30 6.48
N LYS A 37 -8.90 21.17 5.88
CA LYS A 37 -9.34 22.17 4.91
C LYS A 37 -9.82 21.51 3.62
N PHE A 38 -9.03 20.63 3.06
CA PHE A 38 -9.33 19.92 1.83
C PHE A 38 -10.59 19.05 1.96
N GLU A 39 -10.72 18.34 3.09
CA GLU A 39 -11.94 17.57 3.41
C GLU A 39 -13.18 18.48 3.42
N ARG A 40 -13.12 19.64 4.09
CA ARG A 40 -14.24 20.59 4.14
C ARG A 40 -14.58 21.17 2.77
N GLU A 41 -13.58 21.57 1.99
CA GLU A 41 -13.79 22.11 0.64
C GLU A 41 -14.46 21.10 -0.27
N LEU A 42 -13.98 19.86 -0.27
CA LEU A 42 -14.58 18.77 -1.04
C LEU A 42 -16.00 18.43 -0.58
N LEU A 43 -16.28 18.47 0.73
CA LEU A 43 -17.63 18.25 1.25
C LEU A 43 -18.59 19.39 0.88
N LEU A 44 -18.10 20.64 0.78
CA LEU A 44 -18.92 21.80 0.37
C LEU A 44 -19.21 21.79 -1.15
N GLU A 45 -18.33 21.27 -1.97
CA GLU A 45 -18.56 21.09 -3.41
C GLU A 45 -19.60 20.02 -3.72
N ILE A 46 -19.79 19.06 -2.81
CA ILE A 46 -20.82 18.03 -2.91
C ILE A 46 -22.13 18.60 -2.39
N LYS A 47 -22.97 19.12 -3.29
CA LYS A 47 -24.31 19.59 -2.92
C LYS A 47 -25.12 18.45 -2.29
N PRO A 48 -25.90 18.70 -1.20
CA PRO A 48 -26.66 17.65 -0.49
C PRO A 48 -27.64 16.86 -1.38
N GLN A 49 -28.00 17.41 -2.53
CA GLN A 49 -28.95 16.80 -3.49
C GLN A 49 -28.23 15.96 -4.58
N GLU A 50 -26.90 16.01 -4.66
CA GLU A 50 -26.07 15.34 -5.66
C GLU A 50 -25.03 14.38 -5.04
N ILE A 51 -25.28 13.85 -3.84
CA ILE A 51 -24.43 12.80 -3.27
C ILE A 51 -24.63 11.52 -4.06
N VAL A 52 -24.05 11.49 -5.25
CA VAL A 52 -23.93 10.27 -6.04
C VAL A 52 -22.74 9.50 -5.48
N ALA A 53 -22.83 8.18 -5.45
CA ALA A 53 -21.75 7.30 -4.96
C ALA A 53 -20.38 7.57 -5.64
N SER A 54 -20.38 8.08 -6.87
CA SER A 54 -19.19 8.51 -7.61
C SER A 54 -18.45 9.68 -6.92
N ASN A 55 -19.17 10.66 -6.38
CA ASN A 55 -18.56 11.82 -5.72
C ASN A 55 -17.92 11.45 -4.38
N ALA A 56 -18.57 10.56 -3.62
CA ALA A 56 -18.02 10.03 -2.37
C ALA A 56 -16.74 9.19 -2.63
N ALA A 57 -16.71 8.39 -3.68
CA ALA A 57 -15.54 7.61 -4.05
C ALA A 57 -14.37 8.51 -4.48
N VAL A 58 -14.61 9.55 -5.25
CA VAL A 58 -13.60 10.55 -5.65
C VAL A 58 -13.05 11.27 -4.42
N LEU A 59 -13.93 11.75 -3.53
CA LEU A 59 -13.52 12.39 -2.27
C LEU A 59 -12.62 11.48 -1.44
N THR A 60 -13.06 10.26 -1.18
CA THR A 60 -12.29 9.33 -0.38
C THR A 60 -10.96 8.97 -1.05
N GLY A 61 -10.95 8.82 -2.39
CA GLY A 61 -9.72 8.62 -3.15
C GLY A 61 -8.72 9.77 -2.98
N LYS A 62 -9.19 11.03 -2.99
CA LYS A 62 -8.35 12.20 -2.77
C LYS A 62 -7.83 12.29 -1.32
N LEU A 63 -8.67 12.00 -0.33
CA LEU A 63 -8.26 11.97 1.08
C LEU A 63 -7.22 10.88 1.36
N LEU A 64 -7.35 9.70 0.75
CA LEU A 64 -6.34 8.65 0.83
C LEU A 64 -5.01 9.03 0.18
N GLN A 65 -5.05 9.71 -0.97
CA GLN A 65 -3.86 10.26 -1.61
C GLN A 65 -3.15 11.25 -0.67
N LEU A 66 -3.90 12.20 -0.10
CA LEU A 66 -3.38 13.20 0.83
C LEU A 66 -2.81 12.53 2.09
N ALA A 67 -3.49 11.54 2.65
CA ALA A 67 -3.01 10.75 3.78
C ALA A 67 -1.70 10.00 3.47
N ASN A 68 -1.44 9.67 2.19
CA ASN A 68 -0.16 9.13 1.75
C ASN A 68 0.91 10.21 1.53
N GLY A 69 0.54 11.50 1.57
CA GLY A 69 1.44 12.65 1.53
C GLY A 69 1.54 13.35 0.19
N ALA A 70 0.73 13.02 -0.80
CA ALA A 70 0.61 13.76 -2.05
C ALA A 70 -0.78 13.59 -2.66
N VAL A 71 -1.22 14.55 -3.47
CA VAL A 71 -2.52 14.50 -4.16
C VAL A 71 -2.33 14.91 -5.62
N TYR A 72 -3.02 14.25 -6.54
CA TYR A 72 -3.04 14.69 -7.94
C TYR A 72 -3.94 15.90 -8.11
N ASP A 73 -3.44 16.94 -8.76
CA ASP A 73 -4.24 18.08 -9.20
C ASP A 73 -5.14 17.70 -10.42
N GLU A 74 -5.88 18.67 -10.95
CA GLU A 74 -6.77 18.49 -12.11
C GLU A 74 -6.02 18.05 -13.39
N ALA A 75 -4.77 18.45 -13.54
CA ALA A 75 -3.89 18.04 -14.64
C ALA A 75 -3.25 16.65 -14.42
N GLY A 76 -3.54 15.99 -13.30
CA GLY A 76 -2.93 14.70 -12.93
C GLY A 76 -1.48 14.81 -12.42
N ILE A 77 -1.04 16.02 -12.06
CA ILE A 77 0.30 16.26 -11.53
C ILE A 77 0.27 16.08 -10.01
N PRO A 78 1.20 15.28 -9.43
CA PRO A 78 1.21 15.10 -7.98
C PRO A 78 1.72 16.36 -7.27
N ARG A 79 0.97 16.80 -6.27
CA ARG A 79 1.33 17.86 -5.34
C ARG A 79 1.73 17.26 -4.00
N TRP A 80 2.95 17.52 -3.57
CA TRP A 80 3.54 17.00 -2.33
C TRP A 80 2.99 17.78 -1.14
N ILE A 81 2.58 17.07 -0.08
CA ILE A 81 1.95 17.66 1.10
C ILE A 81 2.80 17.41 2.36
N HIS A 82 3.21 16.15 2.59
CA HIS A 82 4.01 15.76 3.75
C HIS A 82 4.73 14.43 3.50
N ASP A 83 5.69 14.09 4.35
CA ASP A 83 6.52 12.88 4.24
C ASP A 83 6.35 11.89 5.41
N GLU A 84 5.37 12.10 6.30
CA GLU A 84 5.20 11.33 7.53
C GLU A 84 5.18 9.81 7.32
N LYS A 85 4.48 9.32 6.27
CA LYS A 85 4.50 7.88 5.94
C LYS A 85 5.84 7.41 5.39
N LEU A 86 6.60 8.29 4.71
CA LEU A 86 7.95 7.97 4.27
C LEU A 86 8.89 7.89 5.46
N ASP A 87 8.76 8.79 6.45
CA ASP A 87 9.56 8.74 7.67
C ASP A 87 9.29 7.44 8.43
N ALA A 88 8.01 7.09 8.64
CA ALA A 88 7.64 5.83 9.27
C ALA A 88 8.13 4.60 8.48
N LEU A 89 8.13 4.64 7.14
CA LEU A 89 8.70 3.58 6.33
C LEU A 89 10.21 3.49 6.53
N GLY A 90 10.92 4.64 6.62
CA GLY A 90 12.35 4.69 6.92
C GLY A 90 12.68 3.99 8.23
N GLU A 91 11.95 4.30 9.30
CA GLU A 91 12.11 3.63 10.60
C GLU A 91 11.90 2.12 10.53
N ILE A 92 10.88 1.67 9.76
CA ILE A 92 10.65 0.22 9.55
C ILE A 92 11.84 -0.42 8.84
N LEU A 93 12.37 0.22 7.79
CA LEU A 93 13.50 -0.31 7.02
C LEU A 93 14.77 -0.36 7.87
N GLU A 94 15.04 0.66 8.69
CA GLU A 94 16.17 0.67 9.63
C GLU A 94 16.06 -0.42 10.70
N LEU A 95 14.89 -0.58 11.31
CA LEU A 95 14.63 -1.62 12.31
C LEU A 95 14.76 -3.06 11.74
N ASN A 96 14.63 -3.21 10.43
CA ASN A 96 14.73 -4.47 9.72
C ASN A 96 15.93 -4.54 8.77
N GLU A 97 16.99 -3.81 9.09
CA GLU A 97 18.21 -3.79 8.27
C GLU A 97 18.71 -5.22 7.96
N GLY A 98 19.06 -5.45 6.69
CA GLY A 98 19.51 -6.75 6.19
C GLY A 98 18.39 -7.76 5.91
N LYS A 99 17.12 -7.45 6.20
CA LYS A 99 15.98 -8.31 5.85
C LYS A 99 15.27 -7.75 4.63
N PRO A 100 14.89 -8.58 3.65
CA PRO A 100 14.10 -8.13 2.51
C PRO A 100 12.70 -7.66 2.95
N VAL A 101 12.27 -6.50 2.42
CA VAL A 101 10.97 -5.91 2.71
C VAL A 101 10.17 -5.74 1.42
N LEU A 102 8.93 -6.25 1.42
CA LEU A 102 7.94 -6.02 0.36
C LEU A 102 7.03 -4.85 0.75
N VAL A 103 7.01 -3.80 -0.07
CA VAL A 103 6.14 -2.64 0.15
C VAL A 103 5.03 -2.60 -0.90
N PHE A 104 3.79 -2.65 -0.43
CA PHE A 104 2.63 -2.41 -1.27
C PHE A 104 2.27 -0.93 -1.29
N TYR A 105 2.18 -0.36 -2.50
CA TYR A 105 1.79 1.02 -2.74
C TYR A 105 0.48 1.09 -3.53
N SER A 106 -0.26 2.20 -3.41
CA SER A 106 -1.55 2.39 -4.09
C SER A 106 -1.48 3.35 -5.27
N TYR A 107 -0.62 4.35 -5.22
CA TYR A 107 -0.55 5.42 -6.21
C TYR A 107 0.83 5.51 -6.86
N LYS A 108 0.88 6.00 -8.12
CA LYS A 108 2.16 6.21 -8.81
C LYS A 108 3.07 7.20 -8.08
N HIS A 109 2.50 8.21 -7.42
CA HIS A 109 3.29 9.13 -6.62
C HIS A 109 3.91 8.45 -5.38
N ASP A 110 3.23 7.47 -4.76
CA ASP A 110 3.81 6.70 -3.65
C ASP A 110 5.06 5.97 -4.13
N LEU A 111 4.95 5.24 -5.25
CA LEU A 111 6.07 4.53 -5.87
C LEU A 111 7.23 5.48 -6.16
N CYS A 112 6.95 6.64 -6.77
CA CYS A 112 7.97 7.62 -7.13
C CYS A 112 8.72 8.12 -5.88
N ARG A 113 7.97 8.50 -4.83
CA ARG A 113 8.54 9.03 -3.57
C ARG A 113 9.34 7.97 -2.81
N VAL A 114 8.82 6.75 -2.70
CA VAL A 114 9.54 5.64 -2.05
C VAL A 114 10.82 5.33 -2.81
N LYS A 115 10.78 5.23 -4.15
CA LYS A 115 11.98 5.00 -4.97
C LYS A 115 12.99 6.12 -4.86
N GLN A 116 12.54 7.36 -4.82
CA GLN A 116 13.44 8.52 -4.72
C GLN A 116 14.18 8.53 -3.37
N ARG A 117 13.52 8.14 -2.28
CA ARG A 117 14.09 8.22 -0.93
C ARG A 117 14.88 6.97 -0.54
N PHE A 118 14.40 5.79 -0.87
CA PHE A 118 14.95 4.53 -0.41
C PHE A 118 15.48 3.64 -1.53
N GLY A 119 15.27 4.00 -2.78
CA GLY A 119 15.55 3.12 -3.91
C GLY A 119 14.51 2.01 -4.01
N GLY A 120 14.97 0.78 -4.16
CA GLY A 120 14.12 -0.40 -4.31
C GLY A 120 13.79 -0.72 -5.76
N ARG A 121 13.41 -1.97 -5.99
CA ARG A 121 13.02 -2.49 -7.30
C ARG A 121 11.50 -2.60 -7.37
N GLN A 122 10.91 -2.09 -8.43
CA GLN A 122 9.50 -2.30 -8.71
C GLN A 122 9.32 -3.70 -9.33
N LEU A 123 8.25 -4.38 -8.91
CA LEU A 123 7.87 -5.66 -9.48
C LEU A 123 7.15 -5.45 -10.81
N ASP A 124 7.87 -5.60 -11.92
CA ASP A 124 7.36 -5.40 -13.27
C ASP A 124 7.55 -6.62 -14.19
N ARG A 125 8.55 -7.46 -13.90
CA ARG A 125 8.96 -8.57 -14.78
C ARG A 125 9.04 -9.89 -14.01
N PRO A 126 8.92 -11.03 -14.69
CA PRO A 126 9.12 -12.35 -14.07
C PRO A 126 10.50 -12.53 -13.42
N GLU A 127 11.52 -11.85 -13.94
CA GLU A 127 12.89 -11.87 -13.40
C GLU A 127 12.94 -11.24 -12.00
N ASP A 128 12.12 -10.23 -11.73
CA ASP A 128 12.07 -9.57 -10.42
C ASP A 128 11.58 -10.53 -9.33
N VAL A 129 10.65 -11.43 -9.66
CA VAL A 129 10.21 -12.51 -8.75
C VAL A 129 11.35 -13.49 -8.46
N LYS A 130 12.11 -13.88 -9.49
CA LYS A 130 13.26 -14.79 -9.31
C LYS A 130 14.36 -14.15 -8.47
N ASP A 131 14.69 -12.89 -8.74
CA ASP A 131 15.70 -12.15 -8.00
C ASP A 131 15.27 -11.89 -6.56
N TRP A 132 13.98 -11.58 -6.33
CA TRP A 132 13.41 -11.47 -4.99
C TRP A 132 13.55 -12.77 -4.21
N ASN A 133 13.08 -13.88 -4.77
CA ASN A 133 13.16 -15.21 -4.12
C ASN A 133 14.59 -15.71 -3.94
N ALA A 134 15.55 -15.18 -4.71
CA ALA A 134 16.98 -15.43 -4.53
C ALA A 134 17.66 -14.49 -3.50
N GLY A 135 16.90 -13.62 -2.82
CA GLY A 135 17.40 -12.68 -1.82
C GLY A 135 18.25 -11.53 -2.36
N LYS A 136 18.17 -11.25 -3.68
CA LYS A 136 18.99 -10.21 -4.33
C LYS A 136 18.34 -8.82 -4.24
N ILE A 137 17.07 -8.73 -3.86
CA ILE A 137 16.30 -7.48 -3.78
C ILE A 137 15.99 -7.19 -2.31
N PRO A 138 16.65 -6.21 -1.69
CA PRO A 138 16.38 -5.86 -0.29
C PRO A 138 15.04 -5.13 -0.10
N LEU A 139 14.59 -4.38 -1.11
CA LEU A 139 13.34 -3.62 -1.09
C LEU A 139 12.59 -3.84 -2.40
N LEU A 140 11.47 -4.56 -2.33
CA LEU A 140 10.59 -4.80 -3.46
C LEU A 140 9.33 -3.94 -3.34
N LEU A 141 9.00 -3.21 -4.41
CA LEU A 141 7.83 -2.34 -4.49
C LEU A 141 6.79 -2.94 -5.42
N CYS A 142 5.59 -3.19 -4.92
CA CYS A 142 4.54 -3.88 -5.66
C CYS A 142 3.20 -3.14 -5.57
N HIS A 143 2.50 -3.04 -6.69
CA HIS A 143 1.10 -2.65 -6.67
C HIS A 143 0.24 -3.90 -6.36
N PRO A 144 -0.76 -3.84 -5.45
CA PRO A 144 -1.52 -5.02 -5.05
C PRO A 144 -2.16 -5.78 -6.22
N ALA A 145 -2.64 -5.07 -7.23
CA ALA A 145 -3.22 -5.70 -8.43
C ALA A 145 -2.19 -6.54 -9.21
N SER A 146 -0.91 -6.16 -9.20
CA SER A 146 0.16 -6.94 -9.84
C SER A 146 0.45 -8.23 -9.09
N ALA A 147 0.28 -8.25 -7.76
CA ALA A 147 0.44 -9.46 -6.94
C ALA A 147 -0.73 -10.46 -7.09
N GLY A 148 -1.88 -10.02 -7.59
CA GLY A 148 -3.08 -10.86 -7.79
C GLY A 148 -2.89 -12.01 -8.79
N HIS A 149 -1.89 -11.97 -9.66
CA HIS A 149 -1.70 -12.92 -10.75
C HIS A 149 -0.87 -14.18 -10.40
N GLY A 150 -1.07 -14.76 -9.21
CA GLY A 150 -0.49 -16.08 -8.88
C GLY A 150 1.03 -16.06 -8.63
N LEU A 151 1.60 -14.91 -8.31
CA LEU A 151 3.02 -14.79 -7.99
C LEU A 151 3.34 -15.47 -6.66
N ASN A 152 4.43 -16.21 -6.61
CA ASN A 152 4.99 -16.75 -5.36
C ASN A 152 6.21 -15.91 -4.96
N LEU A 153 6.09 -15.20 -3.84
CA LEU A 153 7.13 -14.32 -3.28
C LEU A 153 7.71 -14.86 -1.96
N GLN A 154 7.29 -16.04 -1.53
CA GLN A 154 7.64 -16.62 -0.22
C GLN A 154 9.15 -16.84 0.00
N GLY A 155 9.91 -17.06 -1.08
CA GLY A 155 11.36 -17.33 -0.97
C GLY A 155 12.19 -16.08 -0.64
N GLY A 156 11.67 -14.89 -0.85
CA GLY A 156 12.46 -13.66 -0.77
C GLY A 156 12.47 -12.99 0.60
N GLY A 157 11.41 -13.14 1.39
CA GLY A 157 11.30 -12.49 2.69
C GLY A 157 9.97 -12.78 3.37
N ASN A 158 9.78 -12.22 4.56
CA ASN A 158 8.58 -12.40 5.38
C ASN A 158 8.03 -11.09 5.96
N ILE A 159 8.47 -9.95 5.45
CA ILE A 159 8.04 -8.64 5.92
C ILE A 159 7.26 -7.93 4.81
N ILE A 160 6.00 -7.62 5.10
CA ILE A 160 5.12 -6.83 4.24
C ILE A 160 4.84 -5.49 4.91
N VAL A 161 4.97 -4.41 4.14
CA VAL A 161 4.56 -3.07 4.56
C VAL A 161 3.49 -2.55 3.59
N TRP A 162 2.34 -2.20 4.13
CA TRP A 162 1.28 -1.52 3.40
C TRP A 162 1.46 -0.01 3.54
N PHE A 163 2.03 0.62 2.53
CA PHE A 163 2.16 2.08 2.48
C PHE A 163 0.80 2.76 2.24
N GLY A 164 -0.08 2.09 1.51
CA GLY A 164 -1.48 2.44 1.34
C GLY A 164 -2.33 1.19 1.17
N LEU A 165 -3.46 1.12 1.88
CA LEU A 165 -4.37 -0.03 1.78
C LEU A 165 -5.23 0.07 0.51
N PRO A 166 -5.49 -1.04 -0.18
CA PRO A 166 -6.43 -1.10 -1.29
C PRO A 166 -7.87 -1.09 -0.76
N TRP A 167 -8.81 -0.63 -1.58
CA TRP A 167 -10.24 -0.73 -1.28
C TRP A 167 -10.77 -2.16 -1.28
N SER A 168 -10.16 -3.02 -2.08
CA SER A 168 -10.58 -4.41 -2.22
C SER A 168 -9.97 -5.27 -1.12
N LEU A 169 -10.83 -5.81 -0.26
CA LEU A 169 -10.43 -6.79 0.76
C LEU A 169 -9.82 -8.04 0.08
N GLU A 170 -10.35 -8.43 -1.08
CA GLU A 170 -9.83 -9.56 -1.84
C GLU A 170 -8.38 -9.34 -2.27
N LEU A 171 -8.07 -8.17 -2.85
CA LEU A 171 -6.68 -7.82 -3.21
C LEU A 171 -5.76 -7.79 -1.99
N TYR A 172 -6.26 -7.27 -0.86
CA TYR A 172 -5.50 -7.27 0.40
C TYR A 172 -5.18 -8.69 0.86
N GLN A 173 -6.17 -9.58 0.88
CA GLN A 173 -6.00 -10.97 1.28
C GLN A 173 -5.10 -11.74 0.31
N GLN A 174 -5.31 -11.58 -1.00
CA GLN A 174 -4.48 -12.21 -2.02
C GLN A 174 -3.02 -11.76 -1.94
N ALA A 175 -2.78 -10.47 -1.76
CA ALA A 175 -1.43 -9.93 -1.65
C ALA A 175 -0.70 -10.44 -0.39
N ASN A 176 -1.38 -10.49 0.76
CA ASN A 176 -0.81 -11.04 1.99
C ASN A 176 -0.50 -12.54 1.90
N ALA A 177 -1.23 -13.29 1.09
CA ALA A 177 -0.99 -14.72 0.87
C ALA A 177 0.19 -15.02 -0.08
N ARG A 178 0.95 -14.00 -0.52
CA ARG A 178 2.12 -14.17 -1.42
C ARG A 178 3.45 -14.32 -0.70
N LEU A 179 3.51 -13.97 0.60
CA LEU A 179 4.66 -14.17 1.51
C LEU A 179 4.36 -15.20 2.58
#